data_cde5e54288c1424ab25a5d9eb6e812d8
#
_entry.id   cde5e54288c1424ab25a5d9eb6e812d8
#
_cell.length_a   1.000
_cell.length_b   1.000
_cell.length_c   1.000
_cell.angle_alpha   90.00
_cell.angle_beta   90.00
_cell.angle_gamma   90.00
#
_symmetry.space_group_name_H-M   'P 1'
#
loop_
_entity.id
_entity.type
_entity.pdbx_description
1 polymer ?
#
loop_
_entity_poly.entity_id
_entity_poly.type
_entity_poly.pdbx_seq_one_letter_code
_entity_poly.pdbx_strand_id
1 'polypeptide(L)'
;RNSSFDELYEYSIKNIKPFINFGTTTMEAKSGYGLSVKDEIKSLKVIQKINEELRIDIMPTFLGAHDIPEEYGLNEYVDLICEEMIPQIAEQKLAVFCDVFCEEGYFDIKQSKKILETSIKYNLKPRIHADEFNYFGASELAASVGALSADHLMVINDKGINALAKSKTVATILPGTTFFLNKDKYANGRKLIDRGCTVSLASDFNPGTCTIRSLSNIMFLAMHKCGLSLEESFLGVTYNAAKSLQKEDSLGLIRKK
;
A
#
# COMPACT_ATOMS: atom_id res chain seq x y z
N ARG A 1 -4.77 13.16 13.70
CA ARG A 1 -6.18 13.60 13.81
C ARG A 1 -6.27 15.09 14.13
N ASN A 2 -5.51 15.59 15.10
CA ASN A 2 -5.65 16.96 15.62
C ASN A 2 -4.96 18.05 14.78
N SER A 3 -4.09 17.69 13.83
CA SER A 3 -3.40 18.67 12.98
C SER A 3 -4.36 19.34 12.01
N SER A 4 -4.16 20.64 11.79
CA SER A 4 -4.84 21.39 10.74
C SER A 4 -4.44 20.90 9.34
N PHE A 5 -5.15 21.36 8.31
CA PHE A 5 -4.81 21.08 6.93
C PHE A 5 -3.39 21.60 6.58
N ASP A 6 -3.09 22.84 6.98
CA ASP A 6 -1.81 23.48 6.67
C ASP A 6 -0.64 22.81 7.39
N GLU A 7 -0.80 22.43 8.66
CA GLU A 7 0.22 21.66 9.39
C GLU A 7 0.51 20.32 8.73
N LEU A 8 -0.53 19.57 8.31
CA LEU A 8 -0.35 18.30 7.60
C LEU A 8 0.34 18.52 6.24
N TYR A 9 -0.05 19.54 5.52
CA TYR A 9 0.53 19.91 4.24
C TYR A 9 2.03 20.23 4.36
N GLU A 10 2.40 21.15 5.26
CA GLU A 10 3.81 21.52 5.48
C GLU A 10 4.66 20.34 5.95
N TYR A 11 4.14 19.53 6.86
CA TYR A 11 4.83 18.33 7.30
C TYR A 11 5.03 17.32 6.17
N SER A 12 4.01 17.11 5.34
CA SER A 12 4.05 16.15 4.22
C SER A 12 5.03 16.61 3.13
N ILE A 13 5.01 17.88 2.73
CA ILE A 13 5.99 18.44 1.76
C ILE A 13 7.43 18.24 2.24
N LYS A 14 7.70 18.52 3.50
CA LYS A 14 9.02 18.34 4.09
C LYS A 14 9.50 16.89 4.00
N ASN A 15 8.58 15.93 4.13
CA ASN A 15 8.90 14.50 4.06
C ASN A 15 8.96 13.96 2.62
N ILE A 16 8.21 14.52 1.67
CA ILE A 16 8.19 14.09 0.26
C ILE A 16 9.42 14.56 -0.51
N LYS A 17 9.89 15.79 -0.29
CA LYS A 17 11.06 16.35 -1.00
C LYS A 17 12.30 15.43 -1.00
N PRO A 18 12.67 14.76 0.10
CA PRO A 18 13.80 13.82 0.08
C PRO A 18 13.61 12.62 -0.86
N PHE A 19 12.37 12.14 -1.09
CA PHE A 19 12.13 11.05 -2.04
C PHE A 19 12.49 11.46 -3.46
N ILE A 20 12.16 12.69 -3.86
CA ILE A 20 12.52 13.25 -5.17
C ILE A 20 14.04 13.29 -5.31
N ASN A 21 14.76 13.72 -4.27
CA ASN A 21 16.22 13.77 -4.26
C ASN A 21 16.86 12.37 -4.37
N PHE A 22 16.18 11.32 -3.91
CA PHE A 22 16.60 9.92 -4.07
C PHE A 22 16.12 9.28 -5.37
N GLY A 23 15.51 10.05 -6.28
CA GLY A 23 15.13 9.60 -7.61
C GLY A 23 13.73 8.99 -7.72
N THR A 24 12.88 9.11 -6.70
CA THR A 24 11.47 8.71 -6.80
C THR A 24 10.71 9.70 -7.67
N THR A 25 10.09 9.22 -8.73
CA THR A 25 9.31 10.02 -9.69
C THR A 25 7.81 9.84 -9.53
N THR A 26 7.40 8.72 -8.97
CA THR A 26 5.99 8.38 -8.74
C THR A 26 5.88 7.65 -7.42
N MET A 27 4.85 7.97 -6.64
CA MET A 27 4.58 7.30 -5.36
C MET A 27 3.10 7.09 -5.13
N GLU A 28 2.77 6.10 -4.33
CA GLU A 28 1.50 5.98 -3.67
C GLU A 28 1.55 6.70 -2.32
N ALA A 29 0.52 7.47 -1.99
CA ALA A 29 0.36 8.05 -0.67
C ALA A 29 -0.99 7.62 -0.09
N LYS A 30 -0.95 7.09 1.14
CA LYS A 30 -2.12 6.55 1.82
C LYS A 30 -2.60 7.51 2.91
N SER A 31 -3.92 7.65 3.08
CA SER A 31 -4.53 8.12 4.31
C SER A 31 -4.43 7.04 5.41
N GLY A 32 -5.27 7.06 6.45
CA GLY A 32 -5.34 5.94 7.39
C GLY A 32 -5.00 6.28 8.84
N TYR A 33 -4.63 7.54 9.10
CA TYR A 33 -4.41 8.04 10.45
C TYR A 33 -5.49 9.02 10.92
N GLY A 34 -6.45 9.34 10.05
CA GLY A 34 -7.58 10.19 10.36
C GLY A 34 -8.64 9.48 11.18
N LEU A 35 -8.99 8.26 10.81
CA LEU A 35 -9.94 7.37 11.46
C LEU A 35 -11.32 8.00 11.70
N SER A 36 -11.67 9.00 10.89
CA SER A 36 -12.98 9.65 10.84
C SER A 36 -13.24 10.15 9.42
N VAL A 37 -14.51 10.31 9.03
CA VAL A 37 -14.88 10.83 7.70
C VAL A 37 -14.14 12.14 7.40
N LYS A 38 -14.19 13.09 8.34
CA LYS A 38 -13.58 14.42 8.19
C LYS A 38 -12.07 14.36 8.02
N ASP A 39 -11.38 13.55 8.85
CA ASP A 39 -9.92 13.57 8.90
C ASP A 39 -9.29 12.71 7.81
N GLU A 40 -9.96 11.65 7.36
CA GLU A 40 -9.55 10.88 6.17
C GLU A 40 -9.69 11.74 4.90
N ILE A 41 -10.82 12.44 4.72
CA ILE A 41 -11.01 13.39 3.61
C ILE A 41 -9.97 14.52 3.67
N LYS A 42 -9.68 15.07 4.85
CA LYS A 42 -8.63 16.08 5.03
C LYS A 42 -7.27 15.57 4.57
N SER A 43 -6.89 14.35 4.96
CA SER A 43 -5.63 13.73 4.58
C SER A 43 -5.52 13.54 3.06
N LEU A 44 -6.58 13.06 2.41
CA LEU A 44 -6.62 12.88 0.96
C LEU A 44 -6.58 14.23 0.21
N LYS A 45 -7.23 15.27 0.72
CA LYS A 45 -7.15 16.63 0.15
C LYS A 45 -5.75 17.23 0.28
N VAL A 46 -5.01 16.93 1.34
CA VAL A 46 -3.60 17.31 1.48
C VAL A 46 -2.77 16.61 0.40
N ILE A 47 -2.97 15.30 0.20
CA ILE A 47 -2.28 14.53 -0.87
C ILE A 47 -2.57 15.14 -2.24
N GLN A 48 -3.83 15.48 -2.53
CA GLN A 48 -4.23 16.11 -3.79
C GLN A 48 -3.51 17.45 -4.00
N LYS A 49 -3.52 18.33 -3.00
CA LYS A 49 -2.82 19.63 -3.07
C LYS A 49 -1.33 19.47 -3.35
N ILE A 50 -0.67 18.54 -2.67
CA ILE A 50 0.75 18.26 -2.89
C ILE A 50 1.02 17.76 -4.32
N ASN A 51 0.17 16.88 -4.84
CA ASN A 51 0.28 16.35 -6.20
C ASN A 51 0.11 17.45 -7.28
N GLU A 52 -0.65 18.49 -7.00
CA GLU A 52 -0.81 19.66 -7.89
C GLU A 52 0.42 20.58 -7.88
N GLU A 53 1.17 20.62 -6.79
CA GLU A 53 2.27 21.60 -6.60
C GLU A 53 3.67 21.01 -6.82
N LEU A 54 3.89 19.73 -6.57
CA LEU A 54 5.19 19.10 -6.71
C LEU A 54 5.34 18.37 -8.05
N ARG A 55 6.57 18.34 -8.57
CA ARG A 55 6.93 17.56 -9.77
C ARG A 55 7.17 16.08 -9.43
N ILE A 56 6.17 15.44 -8.86
CA ILE A 56 6.14 14.01 -8.58
C ILE A 56 4.70 13.54 -8.74
N ASP A 57 4.50 12.41 -9.39
CA ASP A 57 3.17 11.82 -9.52
C ASP A 57 2.79 11.11 -8.24
N ILE A 58 1.71 11.55 -7.59
CA ILE A 58 1.22 10.93 -6.35
C ILE A 58 -0.13 10.27 -6.61
N MET A 59 -0.19 8.96 -6.36
CA MET A 59 -1.41 8.16 -6.45
C MET A 59 -2.06 8.06 -5.07
N PRO A 60 -3.21 8.72 -4.84
CA PRO A 60 -3.85 8.72 -3.53
C PRO A 60 -4.59 7.40 -3.26
N THR A 61 -4.38 6.86 -2.06
CA THR A 61 -5.04 5.66 -1.55
C THR A 61 -5.83 5.99 -0.28
N PHE A 62 -7.08 5.63 -0.26
CA PHE A 62 -7.89 5.64 0.95
C PHE A 62 -7.59 4.39 1.79
N LEU A 63 -7.14 4.57 3.02
CA LEU A 63 -6.83 3.51 3.98
C LEU A 63 -7.56 3.76 5.32
N GLY A 64 -8.85 4.13 5.29
CA GLY A 64 -9.63 4.31 6.52
C GLY A 64 -9.70 3.05 7.38
N ALA A 65 -9.57 1.88 6.77
CA ALA A 65 -9.48 0.59 7.44
C ALA A 65 -8.03 0.24 7.85
N HIS A 66 -7.35 1.15 8.54
CA HIS A 66 -5.98 0.97 9.04
C HIS A 66 -5.96 0.59 10.52
N ASP A 67 -6.81 1.19 11.30
CA ASP A 67 -6.97 0.95 12.74
C ASP A 67 -8.44 1.17 13.12
N ILE A 68 -8.80 0.81 14.34
CA ILE A 68 -10.16 0.94 14.88
C ILE A 68 -10.12 2.03 15.95
N PRO A 69 -10.76 3.17 15.72
CA PRO A 69 -10.78 4.24 16.73
C PRO A 69 -11.63 3.83 17.94
N GLU A 70 -11.18 4.25 19.14
CA GLU A 70 -11.82 3.90 20.41
C GLU A 70 -13.31 4.31 20.49
N GLU A 71 -13.72 5.29 19.70
CA GLU A 71 -15.08 5.82 19.66
C GLU A 71 -16.11 4.88 19.02
N TYR A 72 -15.65 3.84 18.27
CA TYR A 72 -16.52 2.94 17.51
C TYR A 72 -16.30 1.48 17.86
N GLY A 73 -17.37 0.70 17.85
CA GLY A 73 -17.25 -0.74 17.72
C GLY A 73 -16.75 -1.14 16.32
N LEU A 74 -16.02 -2.27 16.24
CA LEU A 74 -15.42 -2.70 14.96
C LEU A 74 -16.42 -2.78 13.80
N ASN A 75 -17.58 -3.40 13.99
CA ASN A 75 -18.57 -3.54 12.92
C ASN A 75 -19.21 -2.19 12.57
N GLU A 76 -19.46 -1.34 13.55
CA GLU A 76 -19.95 0.02 13.36
C GLU A 76 -18.96 0.86 12.53
N TYR A 77 -17.67 0.72 12.81
CA TYR A 77 -16.64 1.41 12.04
C TYR A 77 -16.52 0.88 10.60
N VAL A 78 -16.67 -0.43 10.39
CA VAL A 78 -16.75 -1.02 9.05
C VAL A 78 -17.96 -0.49 8.27
N ASP A 79 -19.11 -0.32 8.93
CA ASP A 79 -20.31 0.25 8.32
C ASP A 79 -20.07 1.72 7.97
N LEU A 80 -19.47 2.52 8.86
CA LEU A 80 -19.08 3.90 8.59
C LEU A 80 -18.13 4.03 7.38
N ILE A 81 -17.13 3.14 7.26
CA ILE A 81 -16.23 3.09 6.11
C ILE A 81 -17.02 2.82 4.82
N CYS A 82 -17.89 1.83 4.83
CA CYS A 82 -18.61 1.38 3.64
C CYS A 82 -19.76 2.31 3.22
N GLU A 83 -20.48 2.89 4.18
CA GLU A 83 -21.71 3.64 3.93
C GLU A 83 -21.47 5.15 3.82
N GLU A 84 -20.41 5.67 4.44
CA GLU A 84 -20.12 7.09 4.43
C GLU A 84 -18.75 7.45 3.81
N MET A 85 -17.65 6.85 4.27
CA MET A 85 -16.33 7.28 3.82
C MET A 85 -16.10 6.98 2.33
N ILE A 86 -16.26 5.73 1.92
CA ILE A 86 -16.03 5.30 0.52
C ILE A 86 -16.90 6.11 -0.46
N PRO A 87 -18.23 6.25 -0.26
CA PRO A 87 -19.07 7.05 -1.14
C PRO A 87 -18.60 8.51 -1.26
N GLN A 88 -18.32 9.20 -0.14
CA GLN A 88 -17.90 10.60 -0.16
C GLN A 88 -16.54 10.80 -0.83
N ILE A 89 -15.59 9.88 -0.62
CA ILE A 89 -14.26 9.91 -1.23
C ILE A 89 -14.35 9.69 -2.73
N ALA A 90 -15.19 8.75 -3.17
CA ALA A 90 -15.41 8.46 -4.59
C ALA A 90 -16.13 9.62 -5.31
N GLU A 91 -17.17 10.20 -4.70
CA GLU A 91 -17.89 11.35 -5.25
C GLU A 91 -16.96 12.55 -5.44
N GLN A 92 -16.09 12.83 -4.47
CA GLN A 92 -15.10 13.91 -4.53
C GLN A 92 -13.85 13.54 -5.36
N LYS A 93 -13.72 12.31 -5.85
CA LYS A 93 -12.56 11.80 -6.62
C LYS A 93 -11.22 11.99 -5.89
N LEU A 94 -11.20 11.78 -4.58
CA LEU A 94 -10.05 12.02 -3.73
C LEU A 94 -9.05 10.87 -3.70
N ALA A 95 -9.44 9.66 -4.09
CA ALA A 95 -8.57 8.49 -4.13
C ALA A 95 -8.76 7.67 -5.41
N VAL A 96 -7.72 6.96 -5.81
CA VAL A 96 -7.73 5.98 -6.91
C VAL A 96 -7.87 4.57 -6.37
N PHE A 97 -7.28 4.32 -5.21
CA PHE A 97 -7.22 3.02 -4.55
C PHE A 97 -7.92 3.07 -3.19
N CYS A 98 -8.38 1.89 -2.76
CA CYS A 98 -8.82 1.63 -1.40
C CYS A 98 -8.03 0.45 -0.84
N ASP A 99 -7.51 0.61 0.36
CA ASP A 99 -6.67 -0.37 1.04
C ASP A 99 -7.28 -0.76 2.40
N VAL A 100 -6.93 -1.93 2.89
CA VAL A 100 -7.37 -2.42 4.20
C VAL A 100 -6.23 -3.17 4.89
N PHE A 101 -6.07 -2.96 6.18
CA PHE A 101 -5.16 -3.73 7.03
C PHE A 101 -5.86 -5.01 7.50
N CYS A 102 -5.70 -6.07 6.70
CA CYS A 102 -6.28 -7.39 6.98
C CYS A 102 -5.34 -8.20 7.86
N GLU A 103 -5.51 -8.08 9.18
CA GLU A 103 -4.63 -8.69 10.17
C GLU A 103 -5.41 -9.06 11.44
N GLU A 104 -4.91 -10.02 12.19
CA GLU A 104 -5.47 -10.41 13.48
C GLU A 104 -5.46 -9.23 14.46
N GLY A 105 -6.61 -8.96 15.09
CA GLY A 105 -6.78 -7.80 15.99
C GLY A 105 -7.19 -6.51 15.31
N TYR A 106 -7.21 -6.48 13.97
CA TYR A 106 -7.67 -5.35 13.15
C TYR A 106 -8.90 -5.77 12.32
N PHE A 107 -8.81 -5.83 10.99
CA PHE A 107 -9.92 -6.21 10.14
C PHE A 107 -9.77 -7.66 9.67
N ASP A 108 -10.78 -8.49 9.96
CA ASP A 108 -10.80 -9.88 9.54
C ASP A 108 -11.07 -10.03 8.02
N ILE A 109 -10.98 -11.26 7.51
CA ILE A 109 -11.22 -11.59 6.10
C ILE A 109 -12.60 -11.15 5.64
N LYS A 110 -13.65 -11.30 6.47
CA LYS A 110 -15.02 -10.96 6.10
C LYS A 110 -15.22 -9.44 6.04
N GLN A 111 -14.68 -8.73 7.01
CA GLN A 111 -14.72 -7.27 7.08
C GLN A 111 -13.90 -6.64 5.96
N SER A 112 -12.68 -7.12 5.76
CA SER A 112 -11.80 -6.69 4.67
C SER A 112 -12.45 -6.92 3.30
N LYS A 113 -13.06 -8.08 3.09
CA LYS A 113 -13.81 -8.38 1.87
C LYS A 113 -14.97 -7.40 1.65
N LYS A 114 -15.77 -7.11 2.69
CA LYS A 114 -16.88 -6.16 2.61
C LYS A 114 -16.41 -4.76 2.18
N ILE A 115 -15.31 -4.27 2.80
CA ILE A 115 -14.73 -2.95 2.48
C ILE A 115 -14.23 -2.91 1.04
N LEU A 116 -13.44 -3.92 0.61
CA LEU A 116 -12.87 -3.97 -0.74
C LEU A 116 -13.95 -4.14 -1.82
N GLU A 117 -14.96 -4.99 -1.61
CA GLU A 117 -16.09 -5.14 -2.54
C GLU A 117 -16.91 -3.85 -2.61
N THR A 118 -17.07 -3.12 -1.51
CA THR A 118 -17.71 -1.81 -1.52
C THR A 118 -16.87 -0.81 -2.33
N SER A 119 -15.57 -0.75 -2.11
CA SER A 119 -14.68 0.15 -2.84
C SER A 119 -14.76 -0.06 -4.36
N ILE A 120 -14.81 -1.33 -4.80
CA ILE A 120 -14.96 -1.70 -6.22
C ILE A 120 -16.26 -1.14 -6.81
N LYS A 121 -17.39 -1.21 -6.07
CA LYS A 121 -18.69 -0.65 -6.53
C LYS A 121 -18.62 0.87 -6.76
N TYR A 122 -17.74 1.55 -6.03
CA TYR A 122 -17.50 2.98 -6.17
C TYR A 122 -16.28 3.31 -7.06
N ASN A 123 -15.80 2.34 -7.85
CA ASN A 123 -14.67 2.47 -8.79
C ASN A 123 -13.31 2.81 -8.12
N LEU A 124 -13.15 2.56 -6.84
CA LEU A 124 -11.84 2.54 -6.19
C LEU A 124 -11.22 1.15 -6.36
N LYS A 125 -9.96 1.10 -6.75
CA LYS A 125 -9.25 -0.17 -7.01
C LYS A 125 -8.73 -0.75 -5.70
N PRO A 126 -8.96 -2.05 -5.43
CA PRO A 126 -8.59 -2.65 -4.15
C PRO A 126 -7.09 -2.89 -4.03
N ARG A 127 -6.57 -2.67 -2.82
CA ARG A 127 -5.24 -3.05 -2.32
C ARG A 127 -5.43 -3.67 -0.95
N ILE A 128 -4.40 -4.34 -0.41
CA ILE A 128 -4.52 -4.98 0.89
C ILE A 128 -3.16 -5.14 1.56
N HIS A 129 -3.03 -4.76 2.84
CA HIS A 129 -1.96 -5.22 3.71
C HIS A 129 -2.27 -6.66 4.09
N ALA A 130 -1.37 -7.58 3.80
CA ALA A 130 -1.64 -9.00 3.83
C ALA A 130 -0.51 -9.79 4.49
N ASP A 131 -0.90 -10.70 5.40
CA ASP A 131 -0.01 -11.69 6.00
C ASP A 131 1.29 -11.03 6.54
N GLU A 132 1.15 -9.88 7.24
CA GLU A 132 2.28 -9.15 7.79
C GLU A 132 2.82 -9.84 9.04
N PHE A 133 2.01 -9.97 10.08
CA PHE A 133 2.42 -10.56 11.36
C PHE A 133 1.89 -11.98 11.54
N ASN A 134 0.66 -12.23 11.11
CA ASN A 134 0.01 -13.53 11.18
C ASN A 134 -0.48 -13.97 9.80
N TYR A 135 -0.30 -15.29 9.50
CA TYR A 135 -0.94 -15.85 8.33
C TYR A 135 -2.45 -15.94 8.59
N PHE A 136 -3.20 -15.21 7.81
CA PHE A 136 -4.63 -15.02 8.03
C PHE A 136 -5.49 -15.33 6.81
N GLY A 137 -4.84 -15.55 5.64
CA GLY A 137 -5.52 -15.78 4.37
C GLY A 137 -5.78 -14.49 3.59
N ALA A 138 -5.13 -13.39 3.98
CA ALA A 138 -5.27 -12.10 3.33
C ALA A 138 -4.75 -12.10 1.90
N SER A 139 -3.69 -12.85 1.60
CA SER A 139 -3.17 -13.03 0.23
C SER A 139 -4.16 -13.73 -0.69
N GLU A 140 -4.88 -14.75 -0.20
CA GLU A 140 -5.94 -15.43 -0.96
C GLU A 140 -7.14 -14.49 -1.19
N LEU A 141 -7.49 -13.68 -0.18
CA LEU A 141 -8.51 -12.64 -0.35
C LEU A 141 -8.09 -11.66 -1.44
N ALA A 142 -6.84 -11.13 -1.39
CA ALA A 142 -6.29 -10.24 -2.40
C ALA A 142 -6.49 -10.79 -3.82
N ALA A 143 -6.09 -12.04 -4.05
CA ALA A 143 -6.25 -12.71 -5.33
C ALA A 143 -7.72 -12.85 -5.74
N SER A 144 -8.62 -13.16 -4.80
CA SER A 144 -10.03 -13.42 -5.07
C SER A 144 -10.83 -12.17 -5.44
N VAL A 145 -10.49 -11.02 -4.83
CA VAL A 145 -11.15 -9.73 -5.12
C VAL A 145 -10.47 -8.96 -6.26
N GLY A 146 -9.39 -9.51 -6.84
CA GLY A 146 -8.63 -8.85 -7.89
C GLY A 146 -7.88 -7.61 -7.41
N ALA A 147 -7.37 -7.63 -6.18
CA ALA A 147 -6.57 -6.53 -5.64
C ALA A 147 -5.35 -6.28 -6.53
N LEU A 148 -4.98 -5.01 -6.70
CA LEU A 148 -3.80 -4.63 -7.50
C LEU A 148 -2.51 -5.04 -6.83
N SER A 149 -2.46 -4.93 -5.49
CA SER A 149 -1.33 -5.42 -4.70
C SER A 149 -1.78 -6.08 -3.40
N ALA A 150 -0.94 -7.00 -2.95
CA ALA A 150 -0.91 -7.52 -1.59
C ALA A 150 0.44 -7.12 -1.00
N ASP A 151 0.38 -6.33 0.07
CA ASP A 151 1.55 -5.66 0.62
C ASP A 151 2.05 -6.39 1.88
N HIS A 152 3.34 -6.34 2.21
CA HIS A 152 4.10 -7.00 3.30
C HIS A 152 4.46 -8.47 3.05
N LEU A 153 3.56 -9.41 3.18
CA LEU A 153 3.73 -10.84 2.88
C LEU A 153 4.82 -11.55 3.71
N MET A 154 5.12 -11.05 4.92
CA MET A 154 6.20 -11.57 5.77
C MET A 154 5.96 -13.00 6.20
N VAL A 155 4.69 -13.37 6.40
CA VAL A 155 4.30 -14.70 6.89
C VAL A 155 3.44 -15.49 5.90
N ILE A 156 3.38 -15.04 4.64
CA ILE A 156 2.63 -15.72 3.57
C ILE A 156 3.04 -17.19 3.46
N ASN A 157 2.09 -18.08 3.23
CA ASN A 157 2.32 -19.51 3.03
C ASN A 157 2.14 -19.94 1.56
N ASP A 158 2.29 -21.25 1.28
CA ASP A 158 2.19 -21.79 -0.07
C ASP A 158 0.81 -21.60 -0.72
N LYS A 159 -0.28 -21.53 0.06
CA LYS A 159 -1.63 -21.28 -0.48
C LYS A 159 -1.74 -19.85 -0.98
N GLY A 160 -1.31 -18.88 -0.16
CA GLY A 160 -1.27 -17.48 -0.52
C GLY A 160 -0.39 -17.22 -1.74
N ILE A 161 0.85 -17.77 -1.76
CA ILE A 161 1.76 -17.68 -2.89
C ILE A 161 1.12 -18.22 -4.18
N ASN A 162 0.51 -19.41 -4.11
CA ASN A 162 -0.16 -20.01 -5.27
C ASN A 162 -1.38 -19.20 -5.74
N ALA A 163 -2.10 -18.55 -4.83
CA ALA A 163 -3.22 -17.67 -5.17
C ALA A 163 -2.72 -16.42 -5.90
N LEU A 164 -1.69 -15.75 -5.37
CA LEU A 164 -1.08 -14.58 -6.01
C LEU A 164 -0.48 -14.92 -7.38
N ALA A 165 0.25 -16.04 -7.50
CA ALA A 165 0.87 -16.48 -8.75
C ALA A 165 -0.14 -16.72 -9.88
N LYS A 166 -1.38 -17.12 -9.55
CA LYS A 166 -2.48 -17.33 -10.50
C LYS A 166 -3.32 -16.10 -10.78
N SER A 167 -3.05 -15.02 -10.07
CA SER A 167 -3.78 -13.74 -10.18
C SER A 167 -2.94 -12.69 -10.90
N LYS A 168 -3.52 -11.49 -11.07
CA LYS A 168 -2.78 -10.30 -11.52
C LYS A 168 -2.28 -9.44 -10.35
N THR A 169 -2.53 -9.86 -9.12
CA THR A 169 -2.13 -9.13 -7.92
C THR A 169 -0.62 -9.10 -7.80
N VAL A 170 -0.06 -7.91 -7.64
CA VAL A 170 1.38 -7.71 -7.43
C VAL A 170 1.70 -7.99 -5.96
N ALA A 171 2.71 -8.80 -5.71
CA ALA A 171 3.24 -9.06 -4.38
C ALA A 171 4.22 -7.93 -4.01
N THR A 172 3.80 -6.97 -3.20
CA THR A 172 4.66 -5.85 -2.79
C THR A 172 5.33 -6.14 -1.47
N ILE A 173 6.62 -6.42 -1.48
CA ILE A 173 7.37 -6.69 -0.25
C ILE A 173 8.05 -5.43 0.29
N LEU A 174 8.06 -5.30 1.61
CA LEU A 174 8.44 -4.09 2.34
C LEU A 174 9.57 -4.37 3.34
N PRO A 175 10.79 -4.70 2.86
CA PRO A 175 11.88 -5.12 3.74
C PRO A 175 12.36 -4.02 4.68
N GLY A 176 12.07 -2.76 4.38
CA GLY A 176 12.38 -1.63 5.24
C GLY A 176 11.62 -1.67 6.56
N THR A 177 10.34 -2.01 6.52
CA THR A 177 9.49 -2.17 7.71
C THR A 177 9.98 -3.33 8.58
N THR A 178 10.24 -4.48 7.97
CA THR A 178 10.79 -5.65 8.68
C THR A 178 12.12 -5.31 9.39
N PHE A 179 12.99 -4.58 8.70
CA PHE A 179 14.28 -4.14 9.24
C PHE A 179 14.10 -3.16 10.40
N PHE A 180 13.27 -2.14 10.23
CA PHE A 180 13.01 -1.12 11.25
C PHE A 180 12.40 -1.70 12.53
N LEU A 181 11.47 -2.65 12.37
CA LEU A 181 10.84 -3.37 13.49
C LEU A 181 11.76 -4.43 14.12
N ASN A 182 13.00 -4.57 13.64
CA ASN A 182 13.96 -5.57 14.11
C ASN A 182 13.38 -7.00 14.14
N LYS A 183 12.65 -7.37 13.07
CA LYS A 183 12.09 -8.72 12.93
C LYS A 183 13.07 -9.61 12.16
N ASP A 184 13.15 -10.88 12.56
CA ASP A 184 14.03 -11.86 11.92
C ASP A 184 13.46 -12.43 10.62
N LYS A 185 12.13 -12.47 10.50
CA LYS A 185 11.43 -13.08 9.36
C LYS A 185 11.05 -12.03 8.32
N TYR A 186 11.74 -12.10 7.18
CA TYR A 186 11.44 -11.28 6.00
C TYR A 186 10.53 -12.03 5.02
N ALA A 187 9.80 -11.29 4.19
CA ALA A 187 9.07 -11.89 3.06
C ALA A 187 10.05 -12.66 2.16
N ASN A 188 9.69 -13.89 1.80
CA ASN A 188 10.54 -14.73 0.94
C ASN A 188 10.32 -14.37 -0.54
N GLY A 189 10.99 -13.30 -0.97
CA GLY A 189 10.89 -12.78 -2.33
C GLY A 189 11.35 -13.79 -3.38
N ARG A 190 12.40 -14.57 -3.07
CA ARG A 190 12.87 -15.64 -3.97
C ARG A 190 11.75 -16.65 -4.25
N LYS A 191 11.09 -17.14 -3.21
CA LYS A 191 10.01 -18.11 -3.36
C LYS A 191 8.82 -17.55 -4.14
N LEU A 192 8.47 -16.28 -3.92
CA LEU A 192 7.42 -15.58 -4.67
C LEU A 192 7.74 -15.55 -6.16
N ILE A 193 8.97 -15.14 -6.53
CA ILE A 193 9.42 -15.06 -7.93
C ILE A 193 9.46 -16.44 -8.57
N ASP A 194 10.04 -17.44 -7.92
CA ASP A 194 10.16 -18.82 -8.43
C ASP A 194 8.80 -19.48 -8.67
N ARG A 195 7.76 -19.02 -7.95
CA ARG A 195 6.37 -19.46 -8.15
C ARG A 195 5.59 -18.63 -9.17
N GLY A 196 6.24 -17.64 -9.80
CA GLY A 196 5.67 -16.83 -10.88
C GLY A 196 4.89 -15.60 -10.41
N CYS A 197 5.02 -15.18 -9.14
CA CYS A 197 4.44 -13.91 -8.69
C CYS A 197 5.21 -12.73 -9.31
N THR A 198 4.48 -11.67 -9.67
CA THR A 198 5.09 -10.37 -9.93
C THR A 198 5.43 -9.72 -8.59
N VAL A 199 6.72 -9.51 -8.31
CA VAL A 199 7.18 -8.92 -7.04
C VAL A 199 7.55 -7.47 -7.24
N SER A 200 6.99 -6.56 -6.44
CA SER A 200 7.40 -5.16 -6.35
C SER A 200 8.00 -4.83 -4.98
N LEU A 201 8.69 -3.71 -4.91
CA LEU A 201 9.32 -3.18 -3.70
C LEU A 201 8.81 -1.77 -3.43
N ALA A 202 8.56 -1.46 -2.16
CA ALA A 202 8.24 -0.12 -1.72
C ALA A 202 8.90 0.21 -0.38
N SER A 203 8.93 1.48 -0.02
CA SER A 203 9.57 1.95 1.22
C SER A 203 8.72 1.73 2.45
N ASP A 204 7.41 1.79 2.29
CA ASP A 204 6.47 1.84 3.42
C ASP A 204 6.84 2.94 4.43
N PHE A 205 7.23 4.12 3.90
CA PHE A 205 7.59 5.23 4.75
C PHE A 205 6.41 5.70 5.58
N ASN A 206 6.53 5.57 6.88
CA ASN A 206 5.53 5.99 7.85
C ASN A 206 6.19 6.31 9.20
N PRO A 207 5.53 7.04 10.10
CA PRO A 207 6.12 7.44 11.38
C PRO A 207 6.33 6.29 12.37
N GLY A 208 5.65 5.15 12.20
CA GLY A 208 5.65 4.04 13.16
C GLY A 208 6.65 2.94 12.85
N THR A 209 6.76 2.54 11.58
CA THR A 209 7.41 1.28 11.22
C THR A 209 8.51 1.39 10.16
N CYS A 210 8.67 2.52 9.46
CA CYS A 210 9.77 2.70 8.52
C CYS A 210 10.07 4.16 8.19
N THR A 211 11.31 4.60 8.38
CA THR A 211 11.75 5.96 8.03
C THR A 211 12.65 6.02 6.80
N ILE A 212 12.81 4.91 6.07
CA ILE A 212 13.66 4.81 4.88
C ILE A 212 12.95 5.48 3.70
N ARG A 213 13.62 6.45 3.05
CA ARG A 213 13.12 7.19 1.88
C ARG A 213 13.79 6.78 0.57
N SER A 214 14.91 6.07 0.63
CA SER A 214 15.71 5.68 -0.53
C SER A 214 15.31 4.29 -1.02
N LEU A 215 14.84 4.18 -2.25
CA LEU A 215 14.56 2.88 -2.88
C LEU A 215 15.83 2.06 -3.09
N SER A 216 17.01 2.69 -3.23
CA SER A 216 18.29 1.97 -3.28
C SER A 216 18.56 1.19 -1.99
N ASN A 217 18.20 1.75 -0.83
CA ASN A 217 18.30 1.04 0.45
C ASN A 217 17.28 -0.10 0.54
N ILE A 218 16.09 0.08 -0.01
CA ILE A 218 15.08 -0.99 -0.08
C ILE A 218 15.56 -2.13 -0.98
N MET A 219 16.15 -1.82 -2.16
CA MET A 219 16.77 -2.81 -3.04
C MET A 219 17.89 -3.58 -2.33
N PHE A 220 18.77 -2.86 -1.60
CA PHE A 220 19.83 -3.49 -0.82
C PHE A 220 19.26 -4.50 0.18
N LEU A 221 18.24 -4.12 0.94
CA LEU A 221 17.57 -5.02 1.89
C LEU A 221 16.90 -6.20 1.17
N ALA A 222 16.25 -5.98 0.04
CA ALA A 222 15.60 -7.03 -0.73
C ALA A 222 16.60 -8.08 -1.25
N MET A 223 17.76 -7.65 -1.73
CA MET A 223 18.84 -8.55 -2.15
C MET A 223 19.38 -9.38 -0.99
N HIS A 224 19.66 -8.73 0.16
CA HIS A 224 20.31 -9.40 1.29
C HIS A 224 19.38 -10.21 2.18
N LYS A 225 18.09 -9.85 2.24
CA LYS A 225 17.14 -10.42 3.19
C LYS A 225 15.98 -11.18 2.54
N CYS A 226 15.62 -10.83 1.30
CA CYS A 226 14.47 -11.44 0.62
C CYS A 226 14.88 -12.35 -0.56
N GLY A 227 16.18 -12.48 -0.84
CA GLY A 227 16.71 -13.39 -1.88
C GLY A 227 16.48 -12.91 -3.32
N LEU A 228 16.35 -11.62 -3.57
CA LEU A 228 16.26 -11.04 -4.91
C LEU A 228 17.65 -10.85 -5.53
N SER A 229 17.76 -10.97 -6.86
CA SER A 229 18.93 -10.48 -7.59
C SER A 229 18.90 -8.95 -7.71
N LEU A 230 19.99 -8.34 -8.22
CA LEU A 230 20.04 -6.93 -8.51
C LEU A 230 18.98 -6.53 -9.56
N GLU A 231 18.88 -7.32 -10.63
CA GLU A 231 17.93 -7.08 -11.73
C GLU A 231 16.48 -7.20 -11.25
N GLU A 232 16.19 -8.22 -10.45
CA GLU A 232 14.85 -8.41 -9.87
C GLU A 232 14.49 -7.27 -8.91
N SER A 233 15.44 -6.81 -8.10
CA SER A 233 15.24 -5.67 -7.21
C SER A 233 15.04 -4.37 -7.99
N PHE A 234 15.78 -4.18 -9.09
CA PHE A 234 15.61 -3.03 -9.98
C PHE A 234 14.24 -3.04 -10.66
N LEU A 235 13.81 -4.19 -11.20
CA LEU A 235 12.46 -4.34 -11.74
C LEU A 235 11.39 -4.11 -10.65
N GLY A 236 11.67 -4.53 -9.42
CA GLY A 236 10.78 -4.37 -8.26
C GLY A 236 10.47 -2.91 -7.94
N VAL A 237 11.45 -1.99 -8.05
CA VAL A 237 11.27 -0.55 -7.79
C VAL A 237 10.91 0.26 -9.04
N THR A 238 10.82 -0.37 -10.22
CA THR A 238 10.52 0.31 -11.49
C THR A 238 9.28 -0.25 -12.15
N TYR A 239 9.43 -1.22 -13.04
CA TYR A 239 8.33 -1.75 -13.85
C TYR A 239 7.25 -2.45 -13.02
N ASN A 240 7.65 -3.30 -12.06
CA ASN A 240 6.69 -4.00 -11.22
C ASN A 240 5.98 -3.04 -10.24
N ALA A 241 6.68 -2.02 -9.74
CA ALA A 241 6.06 -0.95 -8.98
C ALA A 241 5.04 -0.15 -9.83
N ALA A 242 5.41 0.20 -11.08
CA ALA A 242 4.47 0.83 -12.01
C ALA A 242 3.25 -0.05 -12.27
N LYS A 243 3.43 -1.38 -12.40
CA LYS A 243 2.35 -2.35 -12.59
C LYS A 243 1.42 -2.39 -11.38
N SER A 244 1.94 -2.31 -10.14
CA SER A 244 1.10 -2.24 -8.94
C SER A 244 0.23 -0.97 -8.89
N LEU A 245 0.59 0.06 -9.66
CA LEU A 245 -0.16 1.32 -9.80
C LEU A 245 -0.99 1.40 -11.08
N GLN A 246 -0.96 0.36 -11.94
CA GLN A 246 -1.53 0.35 -13.30
C GLN A 246 -0.97 1.50 -14.18
N LYS A 247 0.32 1.73 -14.11
CA LYS A 247 1.06 2.75 -14.88
C LYS A 247 2.17 2.16 -15.75
N GLU A 248 2.24 0.83 -15.90
CA GLU A 248 3.29 0.10 -16.64
C GLU A 248 3.34 0.45 -18.13
N ASP A 249 2.27 0.99 -18.69
CA ASP A 249 2.25 1.44 -20.07
C ASP A 249 3.07 2.73 -20.30
N SER A 250 3.21 3.55 -19.26
CA SER A 250 3.86 4.86 -19.32
C SER A 250 5.09 5.00 -18.42
N LEU A 251 5.26 4.14 -17.43
CA LEU A 251 6.31 4.22 -16.40
C LEU A 251 7.07 2.90 -16.24
N GLY A 252 8.25 3.01 -15.64
CA GLY A 252 9.05 1.86 -15.20
C GLY A 252 9.91 1.20 -16.27
N LEU A 253 9.85 1.61 -17.53
CA LEU A 253 10.66 1.10 -18.64
C LEU A 253 11.18 2.21 -19.55
N ILE A 254 12.39 2.03 -20.07
CA ILE A 254 12.93 2.81 -21.19
C ILE A 254 12.53 2.07 -22.47
N ARG A 255 11.60 2.63 -23.23
CA ARG A 255 11.12 2.07 -24.49
C ARG A 255 11.57 2.94 -25.66
N LYS A 256 11.90 2.31 -26.79
CA LYS A 256 12.07 3.03 -28.05
C LYS A 256 10.68 3.53 -28.48
N LYS A 257 10.60 4.82 -28.82
CA LYS A 257 9.37 5.40 -29.40
C LYS A 257 9.15 4.88 -30.81
#